data_5c1f60bb28c85c0f69efeb739220afd4
#
_entry.id   5c1f60bb28c85c0f69efeb739220afd4
#
_cell.length_a   1.000
_cell.length_b   1.000
_cell.length_c   1.000
_cell.angle_alpha   90.00
_cell.angle_beta   90.00
_cell.angle_gamma   90.00
#
_symmetry.space_group_name_H-M   'P 1'
#
loop_
_entity.id
_entity.type
_entity.pdbx_description
1 polymer ?
#
loop_
_entity_poly.entity_id
_entity_poly.type
_entity_poly.pdbx_seq_one_letter_code
_entity_poly.pdbx_strand_id
1 'polypeptide(L)'
;MAQKFGAFGKLPALGDFLKMDLPASFVDPWDRWLQEGMLAARSALGDRWQDCYFSAPIWRFNLSPGLAGAAPMTGVMMSSVDRVGRQFPLTLASPQADGSAPVLQ
;
A
#
# COMPACT_ATOMS: atom_id res chain seq x y z
N MET A 1 -11.89 -13.46 -16.87
CA MET A 1 -11.49 -13.96 -15.55
C MET A 1 -11.35 -12.81 -14.58
N ALA A 2 -11.94 -12.96 -13.41
CA ALA A 2 -11.90 -11.90 -12.41
C ALA A 2 -10.48 -11.68 -11.89
N GLN A 3 -10.12 -10.43 -11.73
CA GLN A 3 -8.84 -10.04 -11.17
C GLN A 3 -8.85 -10.26 -9.66
N LYS A 4 -7.81 -10.88 -9.15
CA LYS A 4 -7.73 -11.19 -7.73
C LYS A 4 -6.80 -10.22 -7.03
N PHE A 5 -7.31 -9.55 -6.01
CA PHE A 5 -6.54 -8.61 -5.23
C PHE A 5 -6.04 -9.25 -3.93
N GLY A 6 -4.79 -8.98 -3.61
CA GLY A 6 -4.26 -9.26 -2.30
C GLY A 6 -4.20 -8.01 -1.45
N ALA A 7 -3.78 -8.16 -0.21
CA ALA A 7 -3.77 -7.07 0.74
C ALA A 7 -2.50 -7.08 1.60
N PHE A 8 -1.99 -5.88 1.90
CA PHE A 8 -0.87 -5.72 2.81
C PHE A 8 -1.02 -4.41 3.58
N GLY A 9 -0.87 -4.47 4.89
CA GLY A 9 -0.90 -3.28 5.73
C GLY A 9 -1.59 -3.50 7.05
N LYS A 10 -2.13 -2.44 7.62
CA LYS A 10 -2.79 -2.49 8.91
C LYS A 10 -4.28 -2.27 8.77
N LEU A 11 -5.05 -2.91 9.66
CA LEU A 11 -6.49 -2.75 9.77
C LEU A 11 -6.87 -2.50 11.22
N PRO A 12 -7.92 -1.70 11.48
CA PRO A 12 -8.33 -1.42 12.87
C PRO A 12 -8.72 -2.66 13.66
N ALA A 13 -9.19 -3.71 13.00
CA ALA A 13 -9.61 -4.94 13.66
C ALA A 13 -8.44 -5.83 14.06
N LEU A 14 -7.23 -5.56 13.58
CA LEU A 14 -6.07 -6.45 13.77
C LEU A 14 -4.98 -5.79 14.57
N GLY A 15 -4.31 -6.57 15.41
CA GLY A 15 -3.16 -6.09 16.19
C GLY A 15 -1.83 -6.21 15.49
N ASP A 16 -1.81 -6.75 14.28
CA ASP A 16 -0.59 -6.96 13.50
C ASP A 16 -0.88 -6.71 12.03
N PHE A 17 0.15 -6.80 11.20
CA PHE A 17 0.01 -6.62 9.76
C PHE A 17 -0.88 -7.69 9.14
N LEU A 18 -1.69 -7.27 8.19
CA LEU A 18 -2.39 -8.16 7.28
C LEU A 18 -1.48 -8.41 6.07
N LYS A 19 -1.29 -9.67 5.71
CA LYS A 19 -0.62 -10.06 4.47
C LYS A 19 -1.45 -11.16 3.84
N MET A 20 -1.98 -10.93 2.64
CA MET A 20 -2.90 -11.87 2.03
C MET A 20 -2.76 -11.81 0.51
N ASP A 21 -2.46 -12.95 -0.08
CA ASP A 21 -2.47 -13.14 -1.54
C ASP A 21 -1.55 -12.19 -2.32
N LEU A 22 -0.43 -11.75 -1.71
CA LEU A 22 0.59 -10.97 -2.39
C LEU A 22 1.95 -11.64 -2.22
N PRO A 23 2.75 -11.70 -3.30
CA PRO A 23 4.07 -12.31 -3.18
C PRO A 23 5.06 -11.42 -2.41
N ALA A 24 6.02 -12.06 -1.75
CA ALA A 24 7.06 -11.33 -1.03
C ALA A 24 7.86 -10.42 -1.99
N SER A 25 7.99 -10.80 -3.25
CA SER A 25 8.68 -9.99 -4.24
C SER A 25 8.01 -8.63 -4.47
N PHE A 26 6.73 -8.51 -4.16
CA PHE A 26 6.04 -7.22 -4.15
C PHE A 26 6.07 -6.60 -2.76
N VAL A 27 5.72 -7.38 -1.74
CA VAL A 27 5.53 -6.87 -0.37
C VAL A 27 6.81 -6.27 0.19
N ASP A 28 7.96 -6.94 0.01
CA ASP A 28 9.19 -6.49 0.64
C ASP A 28 9.67 -5.12 0.14
N PRO A 29 9.79 -4.86 -1.17
CA PRO A 29 10.15 -3.52 -1.62
C PRO A 29 9.05 -2.48 -1.34
N TRP A 30 7.77 -2.88 -1.40
CA TRP A 30 6.66 -1.98 -1.14
C TRP A 30 6.65 -1.53 0.32
N ASP A 31 6.84 -2.47 1.25
CA ASP A 31 6.93 -2.20 2.68
C ASP A 31 8.07 -1.23 2.99
N ARG A 32 9.24 -1.49 2.42
CA ARG A 32 10.41 -0.62 2.62
C ARG A 32 10.14 0.79 2.12
N TRP A 33 9.54 0.90 0.93
CA TRP A 33 9.21 2.19 0.36
C TRP A 33 8.22 2.97 1.23
N LEU A 34 7.19 2.27 1.73
CA LEU A 34 6.20 2.90 2.61
C LEU A 34 6.83 3.36 3.92
N GLN A 35 7.67 2.54 4.54
CA GLN A 35 8.31 2.91 5.79
C GLN A 35 9.21 4.13 5.63
N GLU A 36 10.01 4.14 4.57
CA GLU A 36 10.90 5.27 4.30
C GLU A 36 10.11 6.54 3.99
N GLY A 37 9.05 6.41 3.20
CA GLY A 37 8.20 7.53 2.85
C GLY A 37 7.46 8.11 4.05
N MET A 38 6.95 7.25 4.93
CA MET A 38 6.28 7.71 6.15
C MET A 38 7.24 8.42 7.09
N LEU A 39 8.44 7.89 7.24
CA LEU A 39 9.45 8.51 8.09
C LEU A 39 9.82 9.91 7.57
N ALA A 40 10.05 10.02 6.28
CA ALA A 40 10.37 11.29 5.65
C ALA A 40 9.21 12.30 5.78
N ALA A 41 7.98 11.84 5.59
CA ALA A 41 6.80 12.69 5.69
C ALA A 41 6.57 13.18 7.12
N ARG A 42 6.74 12.30 8.11
CA ARG A 42 6.62 12.70 9.51
C ARG A 42 7.65 13.77 9.87
N SER A 43 8.86 13.58 9.40
CA SER A 43 9.94 14.54 9.65
C SER A 43 9.63 15.90 9.02
N ALA A 44 9.09 15.89 7.80
CA ALA A 44 8.79 17.12 7.08
C ALA A 44 7.55 17.85 7.63
N LEU A 45 6.53 17.11 8.05
CA LEU A 45 5.26 17.69 8.47
C LEU A 45 5.19 18.01 9.96
N GLY A 46 5.97 17.29 10.79
CA GLY A 46 5.96 17.54 12.23
C GLY A 46 4.55 17.43 12.81
N ASP A 47 4.11 18.50 13.46
CA ASP A 47 2.79 18.52 14.13
C ASP A 47 1.62 18.38 13.17
N ARG A 48 1.82 18.61 11.89
CA ARG A 48 0.76 18.46 10.88
C ARG A 48 0.61 17.03 10.37
N TRP A 49 1.48 16.11 10.79
CA TRP A 49 1.46 14.74 10.30
C TRP A 49 0.11 14.06 10.51
N GLN A 50 -0.44 14.14 11.73
CA GLN A 50 -1.70 13.46 12.07
C GLN A 50 -2.83 13.91 11.16
N ASP A 51 -3.01 15.23 11.02
CA ASP A 51 -4.08 15.76 10.19
C ASP A 51 -3.91 15.38 8.73
N CYS A 52 -2.68 15.46 8.23
CA CYS A 52 -2.40 15.10 6.84
C CYS A 52 -2.62 13.61 6.60
N TYR A 53 -2.19 12.77 7.52
CA TYR A 53 -2.33 11.32 7.37
C TYR A 53 -3.80 10.91 7.32
N PHE A 54 -4.60 11.38 8.28
CA PHE A 54 -5.99 10.96 8.39
C PHE A 54 -6.93 11.62 7.37
N SER A 55 -6.51 12.71 6.76
CA SER A 55 -7.29 13.35 5.70
C SER A 55 -6.83 12.99 4.29
N ALA A 56 -5.80 12.17 4.16
CA ALA A 56 -5.27 11.79 2.87
C ALA A 56 -6.30 11.02 2.05
N PRO A 57 -6.37 11.26 0.73
CA PRO A 57 -7.30 10.51 -0.12
C PRO A 57 -6.83 9.08 -0.33
N ILE A 58 -7.72 8.27 -0.89
CA ILE A 58 -7.33 6.95 -1.38
C ILE A 58 -6.50 7.16 -2.63
N TRP A 59 -5.31 6.56 -2.67
CA TRP A 59 -4.41 6.65 -3.81
C TRP A 59 -4.55 5.42 -4.69
N ARG A 60 -4.62 5.65 -5.98
CA ARG A 60 -4.55 4.59 -6.98
C ARG A 60 -3.14 4.58 -7.56
N PHE A 61 -2.63 3.40 -7.84
CA PHE A 61 -1.27 3.32 -8.38
C PHE A 61 -1.14 2.21 -9.41
N ASN A 62 -0.18 2.41 -10.28
CA ASN A 62 0.25 1.42 -11.26
C ASN A 62 1.77 1.37 -11.21
N LEU A 63 2.31 0.19 -11.05
CA LEU A 63 3.76 0.01 -11.01
C LEU A 63 4.20 -0.78 -12.22
N SER A 64 5.21 -0.27 -12.90
CA SER A 64 5.83 -0.97 -14.01
C SER A 64 6.56 -2.20 -13.52
N PRO A 65 6.76 -3.21 -14.39
CA PRO A 65 7.57 -4.37 -14.03
C PRO A 65 8.94 -3.94 -13.51
N GLY A 66 9.40 -4.57 -12.46
CA GLY A 66 10.70 -4.29 -11.88
C GLY A 66 10.73 -3.25 -10.77
N LEU A 67 9.66 -2.47 -10.57
CA LEU A 67 9.63 -1.51 -9.48
C LEU A 67 9.33 -2.16 -8.13
N ALA A 68 8.38 -3.11 -8.13
CA ALA A 68 8.09 -3.89 -6.92
C ALA A 68 7.79 -5.31 -7.36
N GLY A 69 8.84 -6.04 -7.70
CA GLY A 69 8.73 -7.39 -8.23
C GLY A 69 8.77 -7.40 -9.75
N ALA A 70 8.74 -8.60 -10.33
CA ALA A 70 8.89 -8.79 -11.78
C ALA A 70 7.63 -8.41 -12.55
N ALA A 71 6.46 -8.53 -11.94
CA ALA A 71 5.18 -8.26 -12.60
C ALA A 71 4.77 -6.81 -12.40
N PRO A 72 4.08 -6.22 -13.39
CA PRO A 72 3.44 -4.93 -13.14
C PRO A 72 2.30 -5.09 -12.14
N MET A 73 2.11 -4.10 -11.29
CA MET A 73 1.11 -4.16 -10.24
C MET A 73 0.16 -2.98 -10.35
N THR A 74 -1.11 -3.21 -10.03
CA THR A 74 -2.07 -2.14 -9.88
C THR A 74 -2.76 -2.24 -8.53
N GLY A 75 -3.15 -1.12 -7.98
CA GLY A 75 -3.80 -1.17 -6.69
C GLY A 75 -4.28 0.16 -6.17
N VAL A 76 -4.74 0.10 -4.93
CA VAL A 76 -5.14 1.28 -4.17
C VAL A 76 -4.46 1.23 -2.81
N MET A 77 -4.23 2.40 -2.25
CA MET A 77 -3.62 2.54 -0.93
C MET A 77 -4.38 3.60 -0.15
N MET A 78 -4.61 3.33 1.11
CA MET A 78 -5.33 4.25 1.98
C MET A 78 -4.70 4.30 3.36
N SER A 79 -4.84 5.44 4.03
CA SER A 79 -4.37 5.58 5.38
C SER A 79 -5.14 4.65 6.31
N SER A 80 -4.44 3.98 7.20
CA SER A 80 -5.04 3.02 8.11
C SER A 80 -4.27 2.97 9.43
N VAL A 81 -4.82 2.25 10.38
CA VAL A 81 -4.22 2.00 11.69
C VAL A 81 -4.49 0.56 12.08
N ASP A 82 -3.72 0.06 13.05
CA ASP A 82 -4.03 -1.23 13.67
C ASP A 82 -4.95 -1.03 14.88
N ARG A 83 -5.21 -2.13 15.61
CA ARG A 83 -6.15 -2.13 16.72
C ARG A 83 -5.75 -1.19 17.86
N VAL A 84 -4.47 -0.92 18.02
CA VAL A 84 -3.97 0.00 19.05
C VAL A 84 -3.63 1.38 18.52
N GLY A 85 -3.96 1.66 17.26
CA GLY A 85 -3.80 3.00 16.69
C GLY A 85 -2.45 3.27 16.04
N ARG A 86 -1.60 2.26 15.84
CA ARG A 86 -0.34 2.44 15.14
C ARG A 86 -0.61 2.62 13.65
N GLN A 87 -0.02 3.64 13.05
CA GLN A 87 -0.31 4.07 11.69
C GLN A 87 0.52 3.31 10.67
N PHE A 88 -0.14 2.76 9.67
CA PHE A 88 0.48 2.20 8.48
C PHE A 88 -0.59 2.03 7.41
N PRO A 89 -0.31 2.38 6.14
CA PRO A 89 -1.33 2.29 5.09
C PRO A 89 -1.77 0.86 4.81
N LEU A 90 -3.00 0.73 4.35
CA LEU A 90 -3.52 -0.51 3.81
C LEU A 90 -3.43 -0.46 2.29
N THR A 91 -2.83 -1.47 1.69
CA THR A 91 -2.69 -1.60 0.24
C THR A 91 -3.48 -2.80 -0.24
N LEU A 92 -4.28 -2.59 -1.28
CA LEU A 92 -4.92 -3.66 -2.03
C LEU A 92 -4.32 -3.64 -3.42
N ALA A 93 -3.77 -4.75 -3.87
CA ALA A 93 -3.04 -4.78 -5.12
C ALA A 93 -3.22 -6.09 -5.86
N SER A 94 -3.01 -6.05 -7.16
CA SER A 94 -3.12 -7.21 -8.02
C SER A 94 -2.07 -7.14 -9.12
N PRO A 95 -1.41 -8.26 -9.45
CA PRO A 95 -0.53 -8.27 -10.60
C PRO A 95 -1.33 -8.15 -11.89
N GLN A 96 -0.78 -7.43 -12.86
CA GLN A 96 -1.34 -7.30 -14.19
C GLN A 96 -0.74 -8.34 -15.09
N ALA A 97 -1.57 -9.04 -15.84
CA ALA A 97 -1.09 -10.01 -16.80
C ALA A 97 -0.77 -9.32 -18.12
N ASP A 98 0.30 -9.78 -18.77
CA ASP A 98 0.61 -9.45 -20.17
C ASP A 98 0.65 -7.96 -20.50
N GLY A 99 1.04 -7.13 -19.55
CA GLY A 99 1.15 -5.72 -19.79
C GLY A 99 -0.17 -5.02 -20.08
N SER A 100 -1.29 -5.64 -19.75
CA SER A 100 -2.59 -5.01 -19.90
C SER A 100 -2.65 -3.71 -19.10
N ALA A 101 -3.20 -2.67 -19.70
CA ALA A 101 -3.37 -1.42 -19.00
C ALA A 101 -4.38 -1.61 -17.86
N PRO A 102 -4.02 -1.25 -16.65
CA PRO A 102 -4.96 -1.35 -15.55
C PRO A 102 -6.07 -0.30 -15.69
N VAL A 103 -7.24 -0.68 -15.23
CA VAL A 103 -8.41 0.18 -15.35
C VAL A 103 -8.90 0.54 -13.94
N LEU A 104 -8.09 1.31 -13.26
CA LEU A 104 -8.50 1.90 -11.98
C LEU A 104 -8.95 3.31 -12.25
N GLN A 105 -10.23 3.45 -12.47
CA GLN A 105 -10.82 4.74 -12.82
C GLN A 105 -11.41 5.42 -11.61
#